data_9f45ab3e1cdbf8bd4da2cabce1706ced
#
_entry.id   9f45ab3e1cdbf8bd4da2cabce1706ced
#
_cell.length_a   1.000
_cell.length_b   1.000
_cell.length_c   1.000
_cell.angle_alpha   90.00
_cell.angle_beta   90.00
_cell.angle_gamma   90.00
#
_symmetry.space_group_name_H-M   'P 1'
#
loop_
_entity.id
_entity.type
_entity.pdbx_description
1 polymer ?
#
loop_
_entity_poly.entity_id
_entity_poly.type
_entity_poly.pdbx_seq_one_letter_code
_entity_poly.pdbx_strand_id
1 'polypeptide(L)'
;MPKLLNKSRVMNKLKPQWQKIIATEQQQSYYQKLSEELAQQRSNGEVIFPNEADVFSAFSTVDLPDVKVVILGQDPYHGLGANGESQAHGLAFSVRKGVKVPPSLVNIYKELTQDIAGFKTPSHGYLIEWAEQGVLLLNTVLTVKQAQAHSHAKLGWETFTDKIIAQINQHNQGCVFLLWGSHAQKKGKNIDQQKHLVLAGPHPSPLSAYRGFFGCQHFSKTNEWLIAQNKSAINWQIGE
;
A
#
# COMPACT_ATOMS: atom_id res chain seq x y z
N MET A 1 -14.33 -23.24 -19.17
CA MET A 1 -14.37 -23.04 -17.70
C MET A 1 -13.14 -22.25 -17.31
N PRO A 2 -13.22 -21.01 -16.87
CA PRO A 2 -12.04 -20.25 -16.40
C PRO A 2 -11.60 -20.82 -15.04
N LYS A 3 -10.29 -21.02 -14.91
CA LYS A 3 -9.60 -21.74 -13.86
C LYS A 3 -9.89 -21.15 -12.46
N LEU A 4 -10.69 -21.86 -11.66
CA LEU A 4 -10.85 -21.69 -10.22
C LEU A 4 -9.54 -21.93 -9.41
N LEU A 5 -8.47 -22.29 -10.09
CA LEU A 5 -7.18 -22.71 -9.50
C LEU A 5 -6.35 -21.58 -8.88
N ASN A 6 -6.67 -20.30 -9.15
CA ASN A 6 -5.82 -19.19 -8.68
C ASN A 6 -6.26 -18.61 -7.32
N LYS A 7 -7.55 -18.67 -6.96
CA LYS A 7 -8.04 -18.06 -5.70
C LYS A 7 -7.44 -18.74 -4.45
N SER A 8 -7.38 -20.07 -4.41
CA SER A 8 -6.80 -20.79 -3.26
C SER A 8 -5.29 -20.51 -3.12
N ARG A 9 -4.56 -20.43 -4.23
CA ARG A 9 -3.11 -20.20 -4.22
C ARG A 9 -2.73 -18.77 -3.76
N VAL A 10 -3.57 -17.76 -4.07
CA VAL A 10 -3.39 -16.40 -3.59
C VAL A 10 -3.71 -16.32 -2.10
N MET A 11 -4.83 -16.89 -1.68
CA MET A 11 -5.24 -16.90 -0.27
C MET A 11 -4.22 -17.58 0.64
N ASN A 12 -3.60 -18.68 0.20
CA ASN A 12 -2.59 -19.40 0.98
C ASN A 12 -1.30 -18.62 1.23
N LYS A 13 -1.05 -17.53 0.50
CA LYS A 13 0.09 -16.63 0.73
C LYS A 13 -0.19 -15.57 1.79
N LEU A 14 -1.45 -15.31 2.11
CA LEU A 14 -1.83 -14.28 3.05
C LEU A 14 -1.47 -14.68 4.48
N LYS A 15 -1.15 -13.69 5.30
CA LYS A 15 -1.00 -13.90 6.74
C LYS A 15 -2.33 -14.30 7.38
N PRO A 16 -2.32 -15.12 8.46
CA PRO A 16 -3.51 -15.81 8.96
C PRO A 16 -4.70 -14.91 9.30
N GLN A 17 -4.47 -13.74 9.89
CA GLN A 17 -5.58 -12.85 10.24
C GLN A 17 -6.16 -12.16 9.00
N TRP A 18 -5.31 -11.71 8.07
CA TRP A 18 -5.77 -11.17 6.81
C TRP A 18 -6.54 -12.20 5.99
N GLN A 19 -6.11 -13.46 5.99
CA GLN A 19 -6.81 -14.54 5.32
C GLN A 19 -8.27 -14.64 5.79
N LYS A 20 -8.51 -14.57 7.11
CA LYS A 20 -9.87 -14.63 7.69
C LYS A 20 -10.70 -13.40 7.30
N ILE A 21 -10.12 -12.21 7.45
CA ILE A 21 -10.80 -10.94 7.13
C ILE A 21 -11.17 -10.89 5.65
N ILE A 22 -10.22 -11.17 4.77
CA ILE A 22 -10.42 -11.13 3.32
C ILE A 22 -11.45 -12.19 2.89
N ALA A 23 -11.41 -13.39 3.47
CA ALA A 23 -12.42 -14.44 3.21
C ALA A 23 -13.83 -13.97 3.59
N THR A 24 -13.98 -13.24 4.70
CA THR A 24 -15.27 -12.65 5.12
C THR A 24 -15.73 -11.58 4.14
N GLU A 25 -14.84 -10.66 3.72
CA GLU A 25 -15.19 -9.61 2.77
C GLU A 25 -15.53 -10.18 1.38
N GLN A 26 -14.91 -11.29 0.97
CA GLN A 26 -15.22 -11.97 -0.29
C GLN A 26 -16.65 -12.52 -0.37
N GLN A 27 -17.34 -12.70 0.76
CA GLN A 27 -18.74 -13.11 0.80
C GLN A 27 -19.71 -11.92 0.64
N GLN A 28 -19.22 -10.68 0.73
CA GLN A 28 -20.06 -9.48 0.63
C GLN A 28 -20.46 -9.20 -0.81
N SER A 29 -21.68 -8.69 -1.00
CA SER A 29 -22.24 -8.42 -2.34
C SER A 29 -21.41 -7.42 -3.16
N TYR A 30 -20.82 -6.41 -2.51
CA TYR A 30 -19.96 -5.45 -3.21
C TYR A 30 -18.69 -6.10 -3.75
N TYR A 31 -18.11 -7.06 -2.98
CA TYR A 31 -16.90 -7.75 -3.38
C TYR A 31 -17.18 -8.77 -4.50
N GLN A 32 -18.33 -9.43 -4.46
CA GLN A 32 -18.76 -10.35 -5.53
C GLN A 32 -18.89 -9.59 -6.85
N LYS A 33 -19.58 -8.44 -6.86
CA LYS A 33 -19.70 -7.56 -8.04
C LYS A 33 -18.34 -7.08 -8.54
N LEU A 34 -17.46 -6.64 -7.63
CA LEU A 34 -16.07 -6.28 -7.96
C LEU A 34 -15.33 -7.43 -8.63
N SER A 35 -15.42 -8.64 -8.07
CA SER A 35 -14.74 -9.82 -8.58
C SER A 35 -15.26 -10.25 -9.96
N GLU A 36 -16.57 -10.18 -10.17
CA GLU A 36 -17.22 -10.46 -11.46
C GLU A 36 -16.77 -9.47 -12.53
N GLU A 37 -16.77 -8.18 -12.21
CA GLU A 37 -16.33 -7.12 -13.14
C GLU A 37 -14.86 -7.30 -13.54
N LEU A 38 -13.96 -7.57 -12.57
CA LEU A 38 -12.55 -7.83 -12.87
C LEU A 38 -12.37 -9.09 -13.73
N ALA A 39 -13.13 -10.14 -13.47
CA ALA A 39 -13.10 -11.37 -14.27
C ALA A 39 -13.58 -11.12 -15.70
N GLN A 40 -14.66 -10.36 -15.87
CA GLN A 40 -15.19 -9.99 -17.17
C GLN A 40 -14.19 -9.15 -17.97
N GLN A 41 -13.60 -8.12 -17.35
CA GLN A 41 -12.62 -7.26 -18.02
C GLN A 41 -11.41 -8.09 -18.50
N ARG A 42 -10.88 -9.00 -17.66
CA ARG A 42 -9.80 -9.91 -18.06
C ARG A 42 -10.20 -10.85 -19.21
N SER A 43 -11.44 -11.37 -19.17
CA SER A 43 -11.93 -12.23 -20.26
C SER A 43 -12.10 -11.48 -21.59
N ASN A 44 -12.34 -10.18 -21.52
CA ASN A 44 -12.40 -9.28 -22.69
C ASN A 44 -11.00 -8.85 -23.18
N GLY A 45 -9.91 -9.37 -22.59
CA GLY A 45 -8.55 -9.04 -22.99
C GLY A 45 -7.98 -7.77 -22.37
N GLU A 46 -8.65 -7.17 -21.40
CA GLU A 46 -8.13 -6.00 -20.70
C GLU A 46 -6.93 -6.37 -19.82
N VAL A 47 -5.84 -5.61 -19.96
CA VAL A 47 -4.66 -5.77 -19.11
C VAL A 47 -4.87 -5.01 -17.80
N ILE A 48 -4.85 -5.74 -16.68
CA ILE A 48 -5.11 -5.20 -15.34
C ILE A 48 -3.87 -5.41 -14.47
N PHE A 49 -3.43 -4.36 -13.80
CA PHE A 49 -2.31 -4.39 -12.86
C PHE A 49 -2.75 -4.23 -11.42
N PRO A 50 -1.98 -4.79 -10.45
CA PRO A 50 -0.93 -5.78 -10.66
C PRO A 50 -1.47 -7.11 -11.19
N ASN A 51 -0.57 -8.05 -11.50
CA ASN A 51 -0.98 -9.42 -11.81
C ASN A 51 -1.88 -9.98 -10.71
N GLU A 52 -2.81 -10.86 -11.05
CA GLU A 52 -3.79 -11.40 -10.10
C GLU A 52 -3.16 -11.99 -8.83
N ALA A 53 -2.00 -12.64 -8.98
CA ALA A 53 -1.26 -13.23 -7.86
C ALA A 53 -0.69 -12.19 -6.89
N ASP A 54 -0.58 -10.93 -7.29
CA ASP A 54 0.06 -9.85 -6.54
C ASP A 54 -0.93 -8.83 -5.95
N VAL A 55 -2.23 -8.94 -6.28
CA VAL A 55 -3.25 -7.96 -5.83
C VAL A 55 -3.26 -7.79 -4.30
N PHE A 56 -2.99 -8.86 -3.56
CA PHE A 56 -3.00 -8.88 -2.10
C PHE A 56 -1.60 -8.96 -1.47
N SER A 57 -0.54 -8.60 -2.18
CA SER A 57 0.84 -8.72 -1.67
C SER A 57 1.06 -7.95 -0.36
N ALA A 58 0.40 -6.82 -0.15
CA ALA A 58 0.48 -6.07 1.10
C ALA A 58 0.07 -6.90 2.34
N PHE A 59 -0.81 -7.89 2.17
CA PHE A 59 -1.32 -8.75 3.23
C PHE A 59 -0.56 -10.06 3.40
N SER A 60 0.47 -10.30 2.59
CA SER A 60 1.29 -11.52 2.65
C SER A 60 2.56 -11.35 3.47
N THR A 61 3.00 -10.12 3.70
CA THR A 61 4.29 -9.84 4.34
C THR A 61 4.14 -9.58 5.84
N VAL A 62 3.19 -8.73 6.24
CA VAL A 62 2.92 -8.39 7.65
C VAL A 62 1.52 -8.83 8.03
N ASP A 63 1.33 -9.49 9.19
CA ASP A 63 -0.01 -9.83 9.71
C ASP A 63 -0.61 -8.65 10.49
N LEU A 64 -1.93 -8.65 10.67
CA LEU A 64 -2.67 -7.55 11.30
C LEU A 64 -2.09 -7.12 12.66
N PRO A 65 -1.76 -8.02 13.62
CA PRO A 65 -1.22 -7.60 14.91
C PRO A 65 0.16 -6.95 14.83
N ASP A 66 0.93 -7.30 13.78
CA ASP A 66 2.32 -6.88 13.60
C ASP A 66 2.44 -5.57 12.80
N VAL A 67 1.32 -5.02 12.32
CA VAL A 67 1.33 -3.73 11.62
C VAL A 67 1.73 -2.62 12.57
N LYS A 68 2.87 -1.98 12.30
CA LYS A 68 3.39 -0.82 13.04
C LYS A 68 3.11 0.49 12.33
N VAL A 69 3.16 0.48 11.00
CA VAL A 69 2.97 1.66 10.15
C VAL A 69 2.03 1.32 9.00
N VAL A 70 1.14 2.22 8.67
CA VAL A 70 0.30 2.14 7.48
C VAL A 70 0.63 3.31 6.57
N ILE A 71 1.05 3.05 5.35
CA ILE A 71 1.23 4.08 4.31
C ILE A 71 0.15 3.87 3.26
N LEU A 72 -0.74 4.85 3.11
CA LEU A 72 -1.83 4.76 2.13
C LEU A 72 -1.41 5.38 0.79
N GLY A 73 -1.39 4.54 -0.25
CA GLY A 73 -1.37 4.96 -1.64
C GLY A 73 -2.79 5.09 -2.22
N GLN A 74 -2.91 5.56 -3.45
CA GLN A 74 -4.20 5.70 -4.11
C GLN A 74 -4.54 4.46 -4.94
N ASP A 75 -3.91 4.28 -6.08
CA ASP A 75 -4.06 3.15 -6.99
C ASP A 75 -2.68 2.63 -7.44
N PRO A 76 -2.61 1.41 -7.98
CA PRO A 76 -1.34 0.85 -8.45
C PRO A 76 -0.77 1.64 -9.63
N TYR A 77 0.53 1.54 -9.83
CA TYR A 77 1.14 1.99 -11.07
C TYR A 77 0.53 1.24 -12.26
N HIS A 78 0.20 1.95 -13.32
CA HIS A 78 -0.53 1.42 -14.48
C HIS A 78 0.36 1.22 -15.72
N GLY A 79 1.69 1.30 -15.55
CA GLY A 79 2.68 1.12 -16.61
C GLY A 79 3.39 -0.22 -16.56
N LEU A 80 4.17 -0.47 -17.62
CA LEU A 80 5.10 -1.59 -17.71
C LEU A 80 6.52 -1.11 -17.40
N GLY A 81 7.34 -2.00 -16.84
CA GLY A 81 8.78 -1.84 -16.78
C GLY A 81 9.42 -2.09 -18.15
N ALA A 82 10.72 -1.81 -18.27
CA ALA A 82 11.48 -1.99 -19.51
C ALA A 82 11.49 -3.45 -20.01
N ASN A 83 11.31 -4.41 -19.10
CA ASN A 83 11.23 -5.85 -19.40
C ASN A 83 9.81 -6.32 -19.78
N GLY A 84 8.83 -5.40 -19.92
CA GLY A 84 7.45 -5.71 -20.24
C GLY A 84 6.61 -6.24 -19.07
N GLU A 85 7.17 -6.31 -17.85
CA GLU A 85 6.42 -6.68 -16.64
C GLU A 85 5.70 -5.49 -16.02
N SER A 86 4.62 -5.75 -15.26
CA SER A 86 3.92 -4.74 -14.48
C SER A 86 4.87 -4.02 -13.51
N GLN A 87 4.84 -2.70 -13.49
CA GLN A 87 5.52 -1.90 -12.47
C GLN A 87 4.95 -2.21 -11.08
N ALA A 88 3.62 -2.30 -10.98
CA ALA A 88 2.92 -2.61 -9.76
C ALA A 88 3.06 -4.09 -9.37
N HIS A 89 3.25 -4.34 -8.08
CA HIS A 89 3.33 -5.69 -7.50
C HIS A 89 2.55 -5.84 -6.17
N GLY A 90 1.56 -4.95 -5.96
CA GLY A 90 0.63 -5.00 -4.83
C GLY A 90 1.07 -4.30 -3.56
N LEU A 91 2.21 -3.60 -3.56
CA LEU A 91 2.65 -2.71 -2.49
C LEU A 91 2.57 -1.26 -2.96
N ALA A 92 1.93 -0.39 -2.17
CA ALA A 92 1.81 1.03 -2.47
C ALA A 92 3.20 1.70 -2.57
N PHE A 93 3.37 2.62 -3.54
CA PHE A 93 4.60 3.34 -3.86
C PHE A 93 5.77 2.46 -4.36
N SER A 94 5.72 1.16 -4.20
CA SER A 94 6.78 0.22 -4.56
C SER A 94 6.70 -0.22 -6.01
N VAL A 95 7.86 -0.45 -6.61
CA VAL A 95 8.00 -1.08 -7.94
C VAL A 95 9.01 -2.24 -7.87
N ARG A 96 8.95 -3.15 -8.83
CA ARG A 96 9.90 -4.28 -8.91
C ARG A 96 11.33 -3.79 -9.14
N LYS A 97 12.32 -4.57 -8.72
CA LYS A 97 13.74 -4.34 -9.09
C LYS A 97 13.86 -4.32 -10.62
N GLY A 98 14.71 -3.45 -11.17
CA GLY A 98 14.83 -3.22 -12.60
C GLY A 98 13.83 -2.25 -13.22
N VAL A 99 12.80 -1.85 -12.48
CA VAL A 99 11.89 -0.77 -12.89
C VAL A 99 12.46 0.58 -12.43
N LYS A 100 12.39 1.60 -13.29
CA LYS A 100 12.77 2.96 -12.93
C LYS A 100 11.98 3.43 -11.72
N VAL A 101 12.68 4.01 -10.73
CA VAL A 101 12.05 4.56 -9.53
C VAL A 101 11.04 5.64 -9.89
N PRO A 102 9.75 5.50 -9.50
CA PRO A 102 8.71 6.45 -9.85
C PRO A 102 8.91 7.83 -9.19
N PRO A 103 8.43 8.92 -9.79
CA PRO A 103 8.67 10.28 -9.31
C PRO A 103 8.22 10.51 -7.86
N SER A 104 7.10 9.95 -7.43
CA SER A 104 6.64 10.06 -6.03
C SER A 104 7.61 9.37 -5.07
N LEU A 105 8.14 8.19 -5.43
CA LEU A 105 9.13 7.49 -4.61
C LEU A 105 10.49 8.18 -4.61
N VAL A 106 10.89 8.81 -5.72
CA VAL A 106 12.08 9.69 -5.74
C VAL A 106 11.94 10.81 -4.70
N ASN A 107 10.75 11.41 -4.58
CA ASN A 107 10.49 12.44 -3.58
C ASN A 107 10.45 11.90 -2.15
N ILE A 108 9.93 10.69 -1.95
CA ILE A 108 10.00 9.97 -0.67
C ILE A 108 11.47 9.77 -0.27
N TYR A 109 12.33 9.33 -1.17
CA TYR A 109 13.77 9.17 -0.89
C TYR A 109 14.48 10.48 -0.62
N LYS A 110 14.10 11.57 -1.29
CA LYS A 110 14.63 12.92 -0.98
C LYS A 110 14.27 13.36 0.44
N GLU A 111 13.02 13.14 0.85
CA GLU A 111 12.60 13.44 2.22
C GLU A 111 13.36 12.58 3.22
N LEU A 112 13.50 11.27 2.97
CA LEU A 112 14.28 10.36 3.81
C LEU A 112 15.74 10.80 3.97
N THR A 113 16.36 11.30 2.90
CA THR A 113 17.74 11.81 2.94
C THR A 113 17.88 13.04 3.86
N GLN A 114 16.82 13.82 4.00
CA GLN A 114 16.80 15.01 4.86
C GLN A 114 16.42 14.66 6.31
N ASP A 115 15.52 13.71 6.48
CA ASP A 115 14.89 13.37 7.77
C ASP A 115 15.68 12.31 8.56
N ILE A 116 16.32 11.35 7.88
CA ILE A 116 17.01 10.22 8.52
C ILE A 116 18.52 10.34 8.31
N ALA A 117 19.24 10.55 9.41
CA ALA A 117 20.69 10.66 9.36
C ALA A 117 21.35 9.41 8.76
N GLY A 118 22.21 9.61 7.77
CA GLY A 118 22.93 8.52 7.10
C GLY A 118 22.14 7.73 6.06
N PHE A 119 20.88 8.10 5.78
CA PHE A 119 20.11 7.47 4.70
C PHE A 119 20.79 7.71 3.35
N LYS A 120 20.94 6.64 2.59
CA LYS A 120 21.49 6.65 1.23
C LYS A 120 20.39 6.30 0.25
N THR A 121 20.17 7.16 -0.75
CA THR A 121 19.15 6.92 -1.77
C THR A 121 19.42 5.60 -2.50
N PRO A 122 18.49 4.62 -2.42
CA PRO A 122 18.65 3.34 -3.10
C PRO A 122 18.60 3.48 -4.64
N SER A 123 19.24 2.54 -5.35
CA SER A 123 19.21 2.50 -6.81
C SER A 123 17.88 1.96 -7.38
N HIS A 124 17.05 1.34 -6.54
CA HIS A 124 15.77 0.71 -6.93
C HIS A 124 14.60 1.19 -6.07
N GLY A 125 13.36 0.86 -6.51
CA GLY A 125 12.13 1.21 -5.80
C GLY A 125 11.38 0.03 -5.16
N TYR A 126 12.07 -1.06 -4.80
CA TYR A 126 11.45 -2.25 -4.23
C TYR A 126 11.43 -2.19 -2.70
N LEU A 127 10.27 -1.90 -2.11
CA LEU A 127 10.09 -1.57 -0.70
C LEU A 127 9.73 -2.77 0.20
N ILE A 128 10.03 -4.00 -0.23
CA ILE A 128 9.66 -5.20 0.55
C ILE A 128 10.24 -5.20 1.96
N GLU A 129 11.47 -4.69 2.14
CA GLU A 129 12.13 -4.63 3.43
C GLU A 129 11.41 -3.72 4.44
N TRP A 130 10.67 -2.72 3.99
CA TRP A 130 9.78 -1.96 4.87
C TRP A 130 8.58 -2.81 5.31
N ALA A 131 7.97 -3.53 4.36
CA ALA A 131 6.82 -4.38 4.66
C ALA A 131 7.19 -5.51 5.64
N GLU A 132 8.37 -6.09 5.52
CA GLU A 132 8.89 -7.13 6.43
C GLU A 132 9.12 -6.64 7.87
N GLN A 133 9.26 -5.32 8.06
CA GLN A 133 9.40 -4.70 9.37
C GLN A 133 8.07 -4.29 10.02
N GLY A 134 6.95 -4.48 9.35
CA GLY A 134 5.62 -4.11 9.85
C GLY A 134 5.02 -2.86 9.18
N VAL A 135 5.54 -2.43 8.03
CA VAL A 135 4.93 -1.35 7.25
C VAL A 135 3.92 -1.92 6.26
N LEU A 136 2.64 -1.66 6.48
CA LEU A 136 1.59 -2.00 5.53
C LEU A 136 1.53 -0.94 4.42
N LEU A 137 2.05 -1.27 3.24
CA LEU A 137 2.04 -0.43 2.05
C LEU A 137 0.75 -0.69 1.25
N LEU A 138 -0.34 0.00 1.60
CA LEU A 138 -1.68 -0.28 1.12
C LEU A 138 -2.18 0.78 0.14
N ASN A 139 -2.53 0.39 -1.09
CA ASN A 139 -3.33 1.23 -1.98
C ASN A 139 -4.80 1.16 -1.58
N THR A 140 -5.54 2.26 -1.74
CA THR A 140 -6.99 2.29 -1.47
C THR A 140 -7.80 1.63 -2.58
N VAL A 141 -7.25 1.56 -3.79
CA VAL A 141 -7.74 0.80 -4.94
C VAL A 141 -6.66 -0.22 -5.31
N LEU A 142 -6.98 -1.52 -5.35
CA LEU A 142 -5.95 -2.54 -5.47
C LEU A 142 -5.65 -2.97 -6.90
N THR A 143 -6.45 -2.52 -7.88
CA THR A 143 -6.24 -2.84 -9.30
C THR A 143 -6.45 -1.62 -10.19
N VAL A 144 -5.85 -1.65 -11.37
CA VAL A 144 -5.98 -0.57 -12.37
C VAL A 144 -5.82 -1.16 -13.77
N LYS A 145 -6.50 -0.61 -14.79
CA LYS A 145 -6.24 -0.97 -16.20
C LYS A 145 -4.92 -0.37 -16.67
N GLN A 146 -4.23 -1.06 -17.55
CA GLN A 146 -3.02 -0.56 -18.18
C GLN A 146 -3.24 0.83 -18.79
N ALA A 147 -2.34 1.75 -18.53
CA ALA A 147 -2.32 3.13 -19.02
C ALA A 147 -3.56 3.99 -18.63
N GLN A 148 -4.43 3.53 -17.71
CA GLN A 148 -5.66 4.21 -17.33
C GLN A 148 -5.73 4.43 -15.81
N ALA A 149 -5.06 5.47 -15.30
CA ALA A 149 -5.13 5.84 -13.89
C ALA A 149 -6.60 5.97 -13.43
N HIS A 150 -6.88 5.59 -12.20
CA HIS A 150 -8.20 5.64 -11.55
C HIS A 150 -9.31 4.79 -12.22
N SER A 151 -9.01 3.96 -13.21
CA SER A 151 -9.99 3.17 -13.96
C SER A 151 -10.85 2.25 -13.07
N HIS A 152 -10.34 1.81 -11.91
CA HIS A 152 -11.05 0.94 -10.98
C HIS A 152 -11.51 1.61 -9.67
N ALA A 153 -11.45 2.94 -9.58
CA ALA A 153 -11.80 3.68 -8.36
C ALA A 153 -13.26 3.42 -7.88
N LYS A 154 -14.18 3.12 -8.82
CA LYS A 154 -15.61 2.91 -8.50
C LYS A 154 -16.03 1.43 -8.44
N LEU A 155 -15.12 0.49 -8.54
CA LEU A 155 -15.46 -0.94 -8.59
C LEU A 155 -15.78 -1.57 -7.23
N GLY A 156 -15.46 -0.90 -6.11
CA GLY A 156 -15.69 -1.43 -4.76
C GLY A 156 -14.43 -1.63 -3.92
N TRP A 157 -13.22 -1.43 -4.48
CA TRP A 157 -11.97 -1.52 -3.74
C TRP A 157 -11.92 -0.57 -2.55
N GLU A 158 -12.46 0.64 -2.69
CA GLU A 158 -12.47 1.61 -1.58
C GLU A 158 -13.30 1.12 -0.40
N THR A 159 -14.42 0.44 -0.64
CA THR A 159 -15.21 -0.21 0.42
C THR A 159 -14.41 -1.29 1.12
N PHE A 160 -13.71 -2.14 0.35
CA PHE A 160 -12.84 -3.17 0.90
C PHE A 160 -11.73 -2.58 1.76
N THR A 161 -10.99 -1.59 1.27
CA THR A 161 -9.87 -0.99 2.00
C THR A 161 -10.32 -0.17 3.20
N ASP A 162 -11.53 0.41 3.18
CA ASP A 162 -12.15 1.02 4.37
C ASP A 162 -12.36 -0.03 5.48
N LYS A 163 -12.79 -1.25 5.14
CA LYS A 163 -12.92 -2.36 6.10
C LYS A 163 -11.55 -2.77 6.65
N ILE A 164 -10.52 -2.86 5.80
CA ILE A 164 -9.16 -3.16 6.23
C ILE A 164 -8.64 -2.11 7.22
N ILE A 165 -8.80 -0.82 6.91
CA ILE A 165 -8.40 0.29 7.80
C ILE A 165 -9.16 0.21 9.13
N ALA A 166 -10.46 -0.09 9.10
CA ALA A 166 -11.27 -0.25 10.30
C ALA A 166 -10.79 -1.42 11.17
N GLN A 167 -10.38 -2.56 10.58
CA GLN A 167 -9.81 -3.70 11.32
C GLN A 167 -8.50 -3.30 12.01
N ILE A 168 -7.62 -2.55 11.34
CA ILE A 168 -6.39 -2.05 11.95
C ILE A 168 -6.72 -1.10 13.10
N ASN A 169 -7.60 -0.13 12.86
CA ASN A 169 -8.03 0.85 13.86
C ASN A 169 -8.63 0.19 15.11
N GLN A 170 -9.38 -0.89 14.94
CA GLN A 170 -10.03 -1.61 16.03
C GLN A 170 -9.06 -2.52 16.80
N HIS A 171 -8.25 -3.29 16.11
CA HIS A 171 -7.53 -4.42 16.71
C HIS A 171 -6.06 -4.15 17.06
N ASN A 172 -5.40 -3.19 16.39
CA ASN A 172 -4.01 -2.87 16.73
C ASN A 172 -3.92 -2.06 18.01
N GLN A 173 -2.86 -2.33 18.79
CA GLN A 173 -2.53 -1.61 20.02
C GLN A 173 -1.60 -0.41 19.74
N GLY A 174 -2.03 0.44 18.81
CA GLY A 174 -1.29 1.61 18.34
C GLY A 174 -0.40 1.31 17.12
N CYS A 175 -0.59 2.08 16.08
CA CYS A 175 0.27 2.15 14.89
C CYS A 175 0.32 3.57 14.35
N VAL A 176 1.21 3.83 13.40
CA VAL A 176 1.35 5.13 12.75
C VAL A 176 0.69 5.09 11.39
N PHE A 177 -0.16 6.06 11.08
CA PHE A 177 -0.75 6.22 9.76
C PHE A 177 -0.10 7.40 9.05
N LEU A 178 0.57 7.15 7.93
CA LEU A 178 1.12 8.16 7.03
C LEU A 178 0.10 8.44 5.92
N LEU A 179 -0.56 9.60 6.01
CA LEU A 179 -1.67 9.99 5.14
C LEU A 179 -1.25 11.15 4.23
N TRP A 180 -0.73 10.81 3.08
CA TRP A 180 -0.20 11.79 2.12
C TRP A 180 -1.22 12.14 1.05
N GLY A 181 -1.65 13.41 1.05
CA GLY A 181 -2.65 13.96 0.14
C GLY A 181 -4.09 13.80 0.64
N SER A 182 -4.99 14.58 0.06
CA SER A 182 -6.39 14.68 0.49
C SER A 182 -7.16 13.36 0.43
N HIS A 183 -6.84 12.49 -0.54
CA HIS A 183 -7.48 11.18 -0.68
C HIS A 183 -7.15 10.28 0.51
N ALA A 184 -5.87 10.13 0.87
CA ALA A 184 -5.45 9.33 2.01
C ALA A 184 -6.00 9.90 3.33
N GLN A 185 -5.98 11.23 3.50
CA GLN A 185 -6.53 11.91 4.69
C GLN A 185 -8.02 11.68 4.84
N LYS A 186 -8.79 11.72 3.74
CA LYS A 186 -10.23 11.40 3.76
C LYS A 186 -10.47 9.96 4.21
N LYS A 187 -9.67 9.01 3.75
CA LYS A 187 -9.73 7.60 4.17
C LYS A 187 -9.43 7.42 5.67
N GLY A 188 -8.48 8.18 6.18
CA GLY A 188 -8.06 8.12 7.58
C GLY A 188 -8.89 8.95 8.57
N LYS A 189 -9.97 9.61 8.13
CA LYS A 189 -10.73 10.55 9.00
C LYS A 189 -11.31 9.94 10.28
N ASN A 190 -11.58 8.64 10.29
CA ASN A 190 -12.19 7.90 11.40
C ASN A 190 -11.17 7.11 12.24
N ILE A 191 -9.86 7.32 12.00
CA ILE A 191 -8.81 6.68 12.81
C ILE A 191 -8.81 7.28 14.20
N ASP A 192 -8.79 6.42 15.22
CA ASP A 192 -8.73 6.81 16.62
C ASP A 192 -7.34 7.37 16.96
N GLN A 193 -7.24 8.70 17.04
CA GLN A 193 -6.00 9.40 17.32
C GLN A 193 -5.60 9.37 18.83
N GLN A 194 -6.44 8.85 19.71
CA GLN A 194 -6.05 8.57 21.09
C GLN A 194 -5.21 7.28 21.16
N LYS A 195 -5.40 6.40 20.20
CA LYS A 195 -4.75 5.10 20.12
C LYS A 195 -3.61 5.05 19.09
N HIS A 196 -3.75 5.76 17.98
CA HIS A 196 -2.84 5.74 16.85
C HIS A 196 -2.26 7.12 16.56
N LEU A 197 -1.03 7.17 16.06
CA LEU A 197 -0.46 8.40 15.53
C LEU A 197 -0.90 8.58 14.07
N VAL A 198 -1.46 9.75 13.75
CA VAL A 198 -1.80 10.13 12.37
C VAL A 198 -0.89 11.28 11.93
N LEU A 199 -0.07 11.05 10.94
CA LEU A 199 0.79 12.05 10.31
C LEU A 199 0.23 12.37 8.92
N ALA A 200 -0.34 13.55 8.78
CA ALA A 200 -0.97 14.02 7.55
C ALA A 200 -0.09 15.07 6.86
N GLY A 201 0.06 14.97 5.54
CA GLY A 201 0.86 15.89 4.74
C GLY A 201 0.44 15.91 3.27
N PRO A 202 1.03 16.78 2.45
CA PRO A 202 0.84 16.76 1.00
C PRO A 202 1.31 15.43 0.40
N HIS A 203 0.78 15.09 -0.79
CA HIS A 203 1.21 13.89 -1.51
C HIS A 203 2.64 14.05 -2.05
N PRO A 204 3.49 13.01 -2.06
CA PRO A 204 4.87 13.08 -2.54
C PRO A 204 5.02 13.25 -4.06
N SER A 205 3.93 13.33 -4.83
CA SER A 205 4.01 13.56 -6.27
C SER A 205 4.72 14.89 -6.61
N PRO A 206 5.37 15.00 -7.77
CA PRO A 206 6.00 16.26 -8.20
C PRO A 206 5.05 17.46 -8.22
N LEU A 207 3.74 17.22 -8.36
CA LEU A 207 2.71 18.27 -8.39
C LEU A 207 2.42 18.88 -7.01
N SER A 208 2.80 18.22 -5.92
CA SER A 208 2.40 18.62 -4.56
C SER A 208 3.53 18.53 -3.51
N ALA A 209 4.63 17.85 -3.77
CA ALA A 209 5.68 17.62 -2.77
C ALA A 209 6.26 18.93 -2.20
N TYR A 210 6.40 19.95 -3.01
CA TYR A 210 6.89 21.29 -2.59
C TYR A 210 5.90 22.09 -1.73
N ARG A 211 4.68 21.58 -1.53
CA ARG A 211 3.67 22.24 -0.70
C ARG A 211 3.74 21.81 0.77
N GLY A 212 4.85 21.19 1.19
CA GLY A 212 5.10 20.78 2.57
C GLY A 212 5.25 19.27 2.79
N PHE A 213 5.44 18.46 1.73
CA PHE A 213 5.89 17.07 1.91
C PHE A 213 7.37 17.05 2.29
N PHE A 214 8.21 17.85 1.60
CA PHE A 214 9.60 18.03 1.99
C PHE A 214 9.70 18.79 3.32
N GLY A 215 10.42 18.21 4.27
CA GLY A 215 10.56 18.70 5.64
C GLY A 215 9.41 18.31 6.57
N CYS A 216 8.49 17.44 6.17
CA CYS A 216 7.42 16.95 7.04
C CYS A 216 7.92 16.06 8.20
N GLN A 217 9.09 15.43 8.06
CA GLN A 217 9.76 14.61 9.07
C GLN A 217 8.90 13.42 9.53
N HIS A 218 8.10 12.86 8.63
CA HIS A 218 7.18 11.79 9.01
C HIS A 218 7.91 10.49 9.36
N PHE A 219 9.11 10.25 8.84
CA PHE A 219 9.87 9.03 9.08
C PHE A 219 10.55 9.03 10.46
N SER A 220 11.20 10.12 10.84
CA SER A 220 11.77 10.28 12.18
C SER A 220 10.69 10.32 13.24
N LYS A 221 9.61 11.11 13.06
CA LYS A 221 8.46 11.16 13.96
C LYS A 221 7.78 9.79 14.14
N THR A 222 7.71 8.99 13.07
CA THR A 222 7.22 7.61 13.15
C THR A 222 8.09 6.79 14.09
N ASN A 223 9.41 6.84 13.93
CA ASN A 223 10.33 6.08 14.77
C ASN A 223 10.34 6.56 16.21
N GLU A 224 10.33 7.86 16.46
CA GLU A 224 10.21 8.44 17.80
C GLU A 224 8.95 7.93 18.52
N TRP A 225 7.80 7.96 17.82
CA TRP A 225 6.55 7.48 18.40
C TRP A 225 6.57 5.96 18.66
N LEU A 226 7.07 5.16 17.71
CA LEU A 226 7.18 3.70 17.90
C LEU A 226 8.04 3.35 19.11
N ILE A 227 9.19 4.01 19.27
CA ILE A 227 10.08 3.82 20.43
C ILE A 227 9.37 4.20 21.72
N ALA A 228 8.66 5.33 21.75
CA ALA A 228 7.87 5.76 22.90
C ALA A 228 6.73 4.79 23.28
N GLN A 229 6.28 3.98 22.32
CA GLN A 229 5.31 2.89 22.52
C GLN A 229 5.98 1.52 22.80
N ASN A 230 7.28 1.48 23.12
CA ASN A 230 8.07 0.27 23.32
C ASN A 230 8.06 -0.67 22.10
N LYS A 231 7.95 -0.12 20.90
CA LYS A 231 8.01 -0.86 19.62
C LYS A 231 9.35 -0.60 18.94
N SER A 232 9.82 -1.57 18.15
CA SER A 232 11.03 -1.37 17.35
C SER A 232 10.81 -0.32 16.27
N ALA A 233 11.77 0.58 16.12
CA ALA A 233 11.80 1.52 15.00
C ALA A 233 11.84 0.80 13.65
N ILE A 234 11.46 1.50 12.59
CA ILE A 234 11.63 1.05 11.21
C ILE A 234 13.01 1.49 10.72
N ASN A 235 13.77 0.55 10.21
CA ASN A 235 14.94 0.87 9.40
C ASN A 235 14.46 1.24 8.01
N TRP A 236 14.46 2.54 7.72
CA TRP A 236 14.00 3.05 6.42
C TRP A 236 15.01 2.82 5.29
N GLN A 237 16.29 2.51 5.63
CA GLN A 237 17.27 2.11 4.61
C GLN A 237 16.89 0.74 4.04
N ILE A 238 16.87 0.62 2.72
CA ILE A 238 16.73 -0.67 2.01
C ILE A 238 18.07 -1.04 1.37
N GLY A 239 18.33 -2.33 1.26
CA GLY A 239 19.53 -2.86 0.60
C GLY A 239 19.56 -2.56 -0.90
N GLU A 240 20.70 -2.76 -1.56
CA GLU A 240 20.87 -2.62 -3.01
C GLU A 240 20.29 -3.81 -3.79
#